data_36a94adfb386d61a88b542a615393909
#
_entry.id   36a94adfb386d61a88b542a615393909
#
_cell.length_a   1.000
_cell.length_b   1.000
_cell.length_c   1.000
_cell.angle_alpha   90.00
_cell.angle_beta   90.00
_cell.angle_gamma   90.00
#
_symmetry.space_group_name_H-M   'P 1'
#
loop_
_entity.id
_entity.type
_entity.pdbx_description
1 polymer ?
#
loop_
_entity_poly.entity_id
_entity_poly.type
_entity_poly.pdbx_seq_one_letter_code
_entity_poly.pdbx_strand_id
1 'polypeptide(L)'
;DGRRVDLEVDRGCQQLKGENFVNDGKQLVYHEQENGKRIQWHTLSVPRGGEYKLVLADGTRVWLNAASELMYPDHFSADQRKVVLKGEAYFEVTKDVKRPFSVVLGDMEVKVLGTSFNVSAYPGVKRQTTLIEGQVAVNWHRQQVVIRPGQQAVETDEGLRVASVNVMNYVGWKEHRFVYENKLLGEVLEDLERWYDVEVFVMHDEIRNLHLTANLPKYENMDK
;
A
#
# COMPACT_ATOMS: atom_id res chain seq x y z
N ASP A 1 -14.71 19.76 6.41
CA ASP A 1 -14.10 20.19 7.67
C ASP A 1 -12.73 19.51 7.75
N GLY A 2 -11.67 20.15 7.22
CA GLY A 2 -10.32 19.58 7.06
C GLY A 2 -9.55 19.44 8.39
N ARG A 3 -10.15 18.78 9.37
CA ARG A 3 -9.53 18.54 10.67
C ARG A 3 -8.38 17.54 10.50
N ARG A 4 -7.15 17.99 10.74
CA ARG A 4 -5.97 17.14 10.82
C ARG A 4 -5.87 16.56 12.24
N VAL A 5 -5.69 15.25 12.33
CA VAL A 5 -5.40 14.54 13.57
C VAL A 5 -4.05 13.87 13.39
N ASP A 6 -3.11 14.20 14.27
CA ASP A 6 -1.81 13.54 14.28
C ASP A 6 -1.97 12.21 15.03
N LEU A 7 -1.62 11.11 14.37
CA LEU A 7 -1.68 9.76 14.94
C LEU A 7 -0.32 9.30 15.45
N GLU A 8 0.72 10.16 15.36
CA GLU A 8 2.02 9.84 15.91
C GLU A 8 1.90 9.61 17.42
N VAL A 9 2.25 8.41 17.81
CA VAL A 9 2.28 7.96 19.18
C VAL A 9 3.56 8.48 19.80
N ASP A 10 3.53 9.70 20.30
CA ASP A 10 4.53 10.16 21.25
C ASP A 10 4.27 9.42 22.58
N ARG A 11 5.03 8.35 22.83
CA ARG A 11 5.33 7.69 24.13
C ARG A 11 4.20 7.62 25.17
N GLY A 12 3.00 7.42 24.76
CA GLY A 12 1.86 7.23 25.65
C GLY A 12 0.59 7.10 24.82
N CYS A 13 0.10 5.87 24.65
CA CYS A 13 -1.10 5.52 23.91
C CYS A 13 -2.28 6.45 24.22
N GLN A 14 -2.43 7.55 23.52
CA GLN A 14 -3.70 8.26 23.50
C GLN A 14 -4.63 7.50 22.55
N GLN A 15 -5.54 6.74 23.15
CA GLN A 15 -6.65 6.15 22.40
C GLN A 15 -7.53 7.29 21.87
N LEU A 16 -7.37 7.62 20.59
CA LEU A 16 -8.31 8.52 19.92
C LEU A 16 -9.55 7.71 19.56
N LYS A 17 -10.70 8.13 20.09
CA LYS A 17 -12.00 7.56 19.77
C LYS A 17 -12.78 8.59 18.98
N GLY A 18 -13.24 8.21 17.79
CA GLY A 18 -14.24 8.93 17.02
C GLY A 18 -15.61 8.23 17.15
N GLU A 19 -16.63 8.78 16.49
CA GLU A 19 -17.96 8.15 16.49
C GLU A 19 -17.94 6.73 15.91
N ASN A 20 -17.02 6.43 14.96
CA ASN A 20 -16.95 5.16 14.24
C ASN A 20 -15.55 4.57 14.11
N PHE A 21 -14.56 5.10 14.82
CA PHE A 21 -13.19 4.55 14.78
C PHE A 21 -12.53 4.53 16.15
N VAL A 22 -11.57 3.62 16.31
CA VAL A 22 -10.68 3.52 17.48
C VAL A 22 -9.24 3.43 16.96
N ASN A 23 -8.36 4.27 17.51
CA ASN A 23 -6.92 4.15 17.36
C ASN A 23 -6.34 3.60 18.67
N ASP A 24 -5.69 2.44 18.61
CA ASP A 24 -5.04 1.81 19.78
C ASP A 24 -3.52 2.09 19.84
N GLY A 25 -3.03 2.99 19.00
CA GLY A 25 -1.62 3.34 18.86
C GLY A 25 -0.80 2.40 17.97
N LYS A 26 -1.39 1.31 17.50
CA LYS A 26 -0.78 0.36 16.56
C LYS A 26 -1.55 0.27 15.25
N GLN A 27 -2.84 0.50 15.33
CA GLN A 27 -3.74 0.45 14.17
C GLN A 27 -4.95 1.36 14.37
N LEU A 28 -5.50 1.81 13.25
CA LEU A 28 -6.77 2.53 13.17
C LEU A 28 -7.85 1.55 12.71
N VAL A 29 -8.91 1.38 13.50
CA VAL A 29 -10.01 0.44 13.22
C VAL A 29 -11.29 1.22 13.06
N TYR A 30 -11.94 1.10 11.89
CA TYR A 30 -13.27 1.61 11.63
C TYR A 30 -14.33 0.54 11.89
N HIS A 31 -15.46 0.96 12.43
CA HIS A 31 -16.63 0.12 12.64
C HIS A 31 -17.70 0.45 11.61
N GLU A 32 -18.45 -0.56 11.18
CA GLU A 32 -19.57 -0.39 10.27
C GLU A 32 -20.62 0.54 10.88
N GLN A 33 -21.10 1.50 10.09
CA GLN A 33 -22.18 2.41 10.49
C GLN A 33 -23.50 2.01 9.85
N GLU A 34 -24.61 2.34 10.53
CA GLU A 34 -25.95 2.16 9.98
C GLU A 34 -26.15 3.00 8.70
N ASN A 35 -26.82 2.39 7.73
CA ASN A 35 -27.15 3.00 6.45
C ASN A 35 -27.94 4.32 6.64
N GLY A 36 -27.52 5.38 5.96
CA GLY A 36 -28.27 6.65 5.89
C GLY A 36 -27.47 7.89 6.31
N LYS A 37 -26.26 7.74 6.84
CA LYS A 37 -25.37 8.89 7.09
C LYS A 37 -24.62 9.29 5.81
N ARG A 38 -24.27 10.57 5.71
CA ARG A 38 -23.44 11.09 4.60
C ARG A 38 -22.03 10.52 4.71
N ILE A 39 -21.54 9.90 3.64
CA ILE A 39 -20.17 9.37 3.54
C ILE A 39 -19.16 10.51 3.75
N GLN A 40 -18.23 10.30 4.68
CA GLN A 40 -17.11 11.21 4.93
C GLN A 40 -15.81 10.56 4.43
N TRP A 41 -15.02 11.32 3.70
CA TRP A 41 -13.73 10.88 3.21
C TRP A 41 -12.63 11.27 4.17
N HIS A 42 -11.80 10.32 4.52
CA HIS A 42 -10.63 10.48 5.38
C HIS A 42 -9.36 10.20 4.58
N THR A 43 -8.27 10.78 5.02
CA THR A 43 -6.94 10.53 4.45
C THR A 43 -6.01 10.12 5.58
N LEU A 44 -5.38 8.95 5.41
CA LEU A 44 -4.29 8.49 6.27
C LEU A 44 -2.97 8.69 5.51
N SER A 45 -2.10 9.55 6.03
CA SER A 45 -0.77 9.79 5.49
C SER A 45 0.29 9.20 6.40
N VAL A 46 1.16 8.38 5.85
CA VAL A 46 2.30 7.78 6.53
C VAL A 46 3.56 8.48 6.04
N PRO A 47 4.34 9.12 6.92
CA PRO A 47 5.58 9.79 6.54
C PRO A 47 6.66 8.80 6.12
N ARG A 48 7.79 9.31 5.65
CA ARG A 48 9.03 8.51 5.52
C ARG A 48 9.40 7.95 6.89
N GLY A 49 9.99 6.78 6.93
CA GLY A 49 10.35 6.08 8.17
C GLY A 49 9.17 5.39 8.89
N GLY A 50 7.92 5.66 8.49
CA GLY A 50 6.73 5.12 9.13
C GLY A 50 6.12 3.93 8.40
N GLU A 51 5.35 3.15 9.14
CA GLU A 51 4.43 2.12 8.62
C GLU A 51 3.15 2.17 9.45
N TYR A 52 2.01 1.94 8.84
CA TYR A 52 0.75 2.00 9.59
C TYR A 52 -0.26 0.95 9.13
N LYS A 53 -1.02 0.41 10.09
CA LYS A 53 -2.08 -0.55 9.83
C LYS A 53 -3.44 0.09 9.99
N LEU A 54 -4.31 -0.12 9.01
CA LEU A 54 -5.69 0.36 8.99
C LEU A 54 -6.63 -0.81 8.80
N VAL A 55 -7.74 -0.83 9.53
CA VAL A 55 -8.87 -1.71 9.29
C VAL A 55 -10.05 -0.84 8.86
N LEU A 56 -10.51 -1.05 7.62
CA LEU A 56 -11.64 -0.34 7.03
C LEU A 56 -12.97 -0.87 7.58
N ALA A 57 -14.04 -0.10 7.39
CA ALA A 57 -15.37 -0.41 7.93
C ALA A 57 -15.94 -1.78 7.46
N ASP A 58 -15.53 -2.29 6.30
CA ASP A 58 -15.90 -3.61 5.79
C ASP A 58 -15.02 -4.77 6.34
N GLY A 59 -14.09 -4.46 7.26
CA GLY A 59 -13.12 -5.41 7.81
C GLY A 59 -11.89 -5.64 6.93
N THR A 60 -11.77 -4.96 5.79
CA THR A 60 -10.56 -4.99 4.95
C THR A 60 -9.37 -4.45 5.73
N ARG A 61 -8.27 -5.21 5.76
CA ARG A 61 -7.01 -4.82 6.41
C ARG A 61 -6.06 -4.24 5.40
N VAL A 62 -5.47 -3.10 5.73
CA VAL A 62 -4.52 -2.39 4.88
C VAL A 62 -3.27 -2.08 5.70
N TRP A 63 -2.11 -2.41 5.15
CA TRP A 63 -0.82 -1.96 5.66
C TRP A 63 -0.29 -0.92 4.69
N LEU A 64 0.00 0.27 5.18
CA LEU A 64 0.62 1.34 4.40
C LEU A 64 2.11 1.37 4.69
N ASN A 65 2.90 1.39 3.62
CA ASN A 65 4.34 1.54 3.68
C ASN A 65 4.75 3.02 3.85
N ALA A 66 6.03 3.27 4.10
CA ALA A 66 6.61 4.61 4.23
C ALA A 66 6.30 5.50 3.02
N ALA A 67 6.13 6.80 3.26
CA ALA A 67 5.81 7.81 2.26
C ALA A 67 4.54 7.50 1.45
N SER A 68 3.50 6.96 2.11
CA SER A 68 2.26 6.56 1.45
C SER A 68 1.04 7.29 1.99
N GLU A 69 0.03 7.47 1.14
CA GLU A 69 -1.23 8.12 1.46
C GLU A 69 -2.40 7.28 0.96
N LEU A 70 -3.36 7.00 1.84
CA LEU A 70 -4.61 6.33 1.49
C LEU A 70 -5.79 7.25 1.81
N MET A 71 -6.60 7.55 0.79
CA MET A 71 -7.88 8.21 0.97
C MET A 71 -9.00 7.17 0.88
N TYR A 72 -9.87 7.15 1.88
CA TYR A 72 -10.93 6.14 2.05
C TYR A 72 -12.16 6.75 2.72
N PRO A 73 -13.36 6.19 2.49
CA PRO A 73 -14.58 6.63 3.17
C PRO A 73 -14.66 6.02 4.59
N ASP A 74 -15.32 6.72 5.49
CA ASP A 74 -15.64 6.24 6.85
C ASP A 74 -16.54 4.99 6.85
N HIS A 75 -17.36 4.82 5.81
CA HIS A 75 -18.11 3.61 5.49
C HIS A 75 -18.33 3.52 3.97
N PHE A 76 -18.49 2.31 3.44
CA PHE A 76 -18.69 2.10 2.01
C PHE A 76 -20.16 2.20 1.60
N SER A 77 -20.39 2.59 0.33
CA SER A 77 -21.71 2.60 -0.26
C SER A 77 -22.26 1.17 -0.48
N ALA A 78 -23.55 1.08 -0.81
CA ALA A 78 -24.19 -0.20 -1.10
C ALA A 78 -23.65 -0.86 -2.38
N ASP A 79 -23.07 -0.09 -3.31
CA ASP A 79 -22.72 -0.57 -4.66
C ASP A 79 -21.24 -0.86 -4.83
N GLN A 80 -20.36 -0.17 -4.09
CA GLN A 80 -18.91 -0.28 -4.31
C GLN A 80 -18.11 0.06 -3.06
N ARG A 81 -16.91 -0.50 -2.99
CA ARG A 81 -15.89 -0.22 -1.98
C ARG A 81 -14.68 0.38 -2.67
N LYS A 82 -14.50 1.69 -2.56
CA LYS A 82 -13.47 2.44 -3.29
C LYS A 82 -12.53 3.18 -2.35
N VAL A 83 -11.23 3.06 -2.62
CA VAL A 83 -10.16 3.81 -1.96
C VAL A 83 -9.21 4.39 -3.01
N VAL A 84 -8.44 5.42 -2.65
CA VAL A 84 -7.43 6.02 -3.52
C VAL A 84 -6.08 5.93 -2.82
N LEU A 85 -5.06 5.40 -3.51
CA LEU A 85 -3.72 5.20 -2.99
C LEU A 85 -2.70 6.03 -3.76
N LYS A 86 -1.76 6.63 -3.00
CA LYS A 86 -0.46 7.10 -3.47
C LYS A 86 0.61 6.43 -2.62
N GLY A 87 1.71 5.97 -3.21
CA GLY A 87 2.72 5.20 -2.50
C GLY A 87 2.44 3.71 -2.54
N GLU A 88 2.70 2.98 -1.47
CA GLU A 88 2.60 1.53 -1.42
C GLU A 88 1.73 1.03 -0.28
N ALA A 89 0.88 0.05 -0.59
CA ALA A 89 0.06 -0.62 0.41
C ALA A 89 -0.16 -2.10 0.07
N TYR A 90 -0.24 -2.89 1.12
CA TYR A 90 -0.69 -4.27 1.07
C TYR A 90 -2.13 -4.35 1.58
N PHE A 91 -2.97 -5.06 0.84
CA PHE A 91 -4.39 -5.23 1.13
C PHE A 91 -4.74 -6.69 1.40
N GLU A 92 -5.52 -6.93 2.44
CA GLU A 92 -6.27 -8.17 2.66
C GLU A 92 -7.75 -7.82 2.64
N VAL A 93 -8.34 -7.94 1.46
CA VAL A 93 -9.71 -7.48 1.21
C VAL A 93 -10.72 -8.51 1.66
N THR A 94 -11.66 -8.08 2.48
CA THR A 94 -12.82 -8.90 2.89
C THR A 94 -13.64 -9.33 1.67
N LYS A 95 -13.94 -10.63 1.57
CA LYS A 95 -14.67 -11.20 0.45
C LYS A 95 -16.11 -10.68 0.40
N ASP A 96 -16.44 -9.99 -0.68
CA ASP A 96 -17.81 -9.57 -1.00
C ASP A 96 -17.97 -9.50 -2.53
N VAL A 97 -18.63 -10.50 -3.09
CA VAL A 97 -18.84 -10.63 -4.55
C VAL A 97 -19.88 -9.65 -5.09
N LYS A 98 -20.73 -9.09 -4.22
CA LYS A 98 -21.77 -8.14 -4.61
C LYS A 98 -21.25 -6.71 -4.69
N ARG A 99 -20.25 -6.37 -3.88
CA ARG A 99 -19.61 -5.04 -3.82
C ARG A 99 -18.12 -5.16 -4.11
N PRO A 100 -17.68 -5.02 -5.36
CA PRO A 100 -16.26 -5.04 -5.70
C PRO A 100 -15.47 -4.00 -4.90
N PHE A 101 -14.23 -4.33 -4.55
CA PHE A 101 -13.28 -3.40 -3.93
C PHE A 101 -12.35 -2.84 -5.00
N SER A 102 -12.23 -1.52 -5.06
CA SER A 102 -11.41 -0.80 -6.04
C SER A 102 -10.34 0.04 -5.36
N VAL A 103 -9.08 -0.15 -5.78
CA VAL A 103 -7.97 0.75 -5.45
C VAL A 103 -7.67 1.61 -6.67
N VAL A 104 -7.79 2.92 -6.53
CA VAL A 104 -7.54 3.89 -7.61
C VAL A 104 -6.15 4.50 -7.45
N LEU A 105 -5.38 4.51 -8.52
CA LEU A 105 -4.00 4.95 -8.64
C LEU A 105 -3.90 5.99 -9.78
N GLY A 106 -4.48 7.16 -9.57
CA GLY A 106 -4.65 8.15 -10.64
C GLY A 106 -5.63 7.66 -11.71
N ASP A 107 -5.15 7.34 -12.90
CA ASP A 107 -5.92 6.83 -14.04
C ASP A 107 -5.94 5.29 -14.14
N MET A 108 -5.29 4.60 -13.20
CA MET A 108 -5.30 3.13 -13.10
C MET A 108 -6.25 2.69 -11.98
N GLU A 109 -6.95 1.58 -12.18
CA GLU A 109 -7.84 1.00 -11.18
C GLU A 109 -7.55 -0.50 -11.01
N VAL A 110 -7.41 -0.92 -9.76
CA VAL A 110 -7.24 -2.33 -9.37
C VAL A 110 -8.54 -2.81 -8.72
N LYS A 111 -9.20 -3.81 -9.31
CA LYS A 111 -10.49 -4.37 -8.85
C LYS A 111 -10.36 -5.78 -8.33
N VAL A 112 -10.99 -6.03 -7.16
CA VAL A 112 -10.99 -7.35 -6.50
C VAL A 112 -12.34 -7.65 -5.83
N LEU A 113 -12.57 -8.92 -5.50
CA LEU A 113 -13.79 -9.38 -4.79
C LEU A 113 -13.51 -9.92 -3.38
N GLY A 114 -12.22 -10.17 -3.06
CA GLY A 114 -11.76 -10.75 -1.80
C GLY A 114 -10.40 -11.40 -2.04
N THR A 115 -9.32 -10.67 -1.78
CA THR A 115 -8.02 -10.92 -2.39
C THR A 115 -6.93 -10.34 -1.50
N SER A 116 -5.76 -10.99 -1.44
CA SER A 116 -4.55 -10.49 -0.82
C SER A 116 -3.56 -10.05 -1.90
N PHE A 117 -3.20 -8.78 -1.93
CA PHE A 117 -2.34 -8.21 -2.96
C PHE A 117 -1.56 -6.97 -2.48
N ASN A 118 -0.44 -6.70 -3.11
CA ASN A 118 0.35 -5.49 -2.91
C ASN A 118 0.21 -4.55 -4.11
N VAL A 119 0.17 -3.26 -3.85
CA VAL A 119 0.16 -2.20 -4.87
C VAL A 119 1.23 -1.20 -4.54
N SER A 120 2.10 -0.89 -5.51
CA SER A 120 3.07 0.19 -5.43
C SER A 120 2.80 1.22 -6.53
N ALA A 121 2.61 2.48 -6.12
CA ALA A 121 2.27 3.61 -6.98
C ALA A 121 2.95 4.90 -6.46
N TYR A 122 4.25 4.82 -6.19
CA TYR A 122 5.04 6.00 -5.82
C TYR A 122 5.17 6.97 -7.00
N PRO A 123 5.19 8.28 -6.76
CA PRO A 123 5.42 9.27 -7.80
C PRO A 123 6.75 9.02 -8.54
N GLY A 124 6.71 9.08 -9.88
CA GLY A 124 7.91 8.87 -10.71
C GLY A 124 8.33 7.41 -10.90
N VAL A 125 7.64 6.46 -10.26
CA VAL A 125 7.89 5.02 -10.41
C VAL A 125 6.74 4.36 -11.16
N LYS A 126 7.04 3.37 -12.00
CA LYS A 126 6.02 2.58 -12.71
C LYS A 126 5.12 1.86 -11.71
N ARG A 127 3.81 2.04 -11.87
CA ARG A 127 2.82 1.41 -10.98
C ARG A 127 2.82 -0.10 -11.18
N GLN A 128 2.68 -0.82 -10.07
CA GLN A 128 2.70 -2.28 -10.11
C GLN A 128 1.72 -2.86 -9.08
N THR A 129 1.11 -3.98 -9.45
CA THR A 129 0.19 -4.75 -8.60
C THR A 129 0.63 -6.20 -8.57
N THR A 130 0.95 -6.72 -7.39
CA THR A 130 1.42 -8.10 -7.18
C THR A 130 0.35 -8.88 -6.43
N LEU A 131 -0.03 -10.04 -6.96
CA LEU A 131 -1.10 -10.87 -6.38
C LEU A 131 -0.53 -12.02 -5.56
N ILE A 132 -1.02 -12.14 -4.33
CA ILE A 132 -0.67 -13.20 -3.38
C ILE A 132 -1.75 -14.28 -3.37
N GLU A 133 -3.03 -13.89 -3.20
CA GLU A 133 -4.14 -14.82 -3.14
C GLU A 133 -5.39 -14.22 -3.79
N GLY A 134 -6.20 -15.06 -4.47
CA GLY A 134 -7.44 -14.67 -5.11
C GLY A 134 -7.29 -14.30 -6.59
N GLN A 135 -7.93 -13.23 -7.02
CA GLN A 135 -7.90 -12.72 -8.39
C GLN A 135 -7.96 -11.20 -8.42
N VAL A 136 -7.18 -10.58 -9.26
CA VAL A 136 -7.11 -9.12 -9.46
C VAL A 136 -7.32 -8.79 -10.92
N ALA A 137 -8.21 -7.82 -11.19
CA ALA A 137 -8.31 -7.16 -12.48
C ALA A 137 -7.67 -5.77 -12.40
N VAL A 138 -6.69 -5.47 -13.25
CA VAL A 138 -6.05 -4.16 -13.36
C VAL A 138 -6.55 -3.51 -14.65
N ASN A 139 -7.13 -2.31 -14.51
CA ASN A 139 -7.64 -1.50 -15.60
C ASN A 139 -6.78 -0.24 -15.75
N TRP A 140 -6.30 0.01 -16.94
CA TRP A 140 -5.56 1.23 -17.27
C TRP A 140 -5.84 1.66 -18.70
N HIS A 141 -6.33 2.89 -18.89
CA HIS A 141 -6.84 3.38 -20.17
C HIS A 141 -7.86 2.41 -20.80
N ARG A 142 -7.55 1.87 -21.98
CA ARG A 142 -8.40 0.90 -22.69
C ARG A 142 -7.98 -0.56 -22.49
N GLN A 143 -6.99 -0.79 -21.63
CA GLN A 143 -6.47 -2.13 -21.35
C GLN A 143 -7.03 -2.66 -20.02
N GLN A 144 -7.30 -3.94 -20.00
CA GLN A 144 -7.61 -4.70 -18.79
C GLN A 144 -6.78 -5.97 -18.79
N VAL A 145 -6.12 -6.26 -17.68
CA VAL A 145 -5.45 -7.54 -17.47
C VAL A 145 -5.97 -8.17 -16.18
N VAL A 146 -6.03 -9.50 -16.17
CA VAL A 146 -6.37 -10.27 -14.98
C VAL A 146 -5.16 -11.09 -14.58
N ILE A 147 -4.72 -10.92 -13.33
CA ILE A 147 -3.57 -11.64 -12.79
C ILE A 147 -3.98 -12.72 -11.78
N ARG A 148 -3.15 -13.75 -11.67
CA ARG A 148 -3.29 -14.91 -10.79
C ARG A 148 -2.22 -14.88 -9.70
N PRO A 149 -2.37 -15.64 -8.60
CA PRO A 149 -1.35 -15.73 -7.56
C PRO A 149 0.06 -16.00 -8.12
N GLY A 150 1.05 -15.26 -7.63
CA GLY A 150 2.42 -15.29 -8.13
C GLY A 150 2.67 -14.44 -9.38
N GLN A 151 1.67 -13.68 -9.84
CA GLN A 151 1.83 -12.75 -10.96
C GLN A 151 1.79 -11.30 -10.51
N GLN A 152 2.41 -10.46 -11.32
CA GLN A 152 2.43 -9.00 -11.19
C GLN A 152 2.00 -8.36 -12.50
N ALA A 153 1.16 -7.33 -12.41
CA ALA A 153 0.88 -6.39 -13.48
C ALA A 153 1.71 -5.13 -13.27
N VAL A 154 2.45 -4.71 -14.28
CA VAL A 154 3.33 -3.52 -14.24
C VAL A 154 2.96 -2.59 -15.39
N GLU A 155 2.91 -1.29 -15.08
CA GLU A 155 2.82 -0.22 -16.05
C GLU A 155 4.10 -0.15 -16.89
N THR A 156 3.95 -0.08 -18.20
CA THR A 156 5.04 0.16 -19.15
C THR A 156 4.63 1.26 -20.13
N ASP A 157 5.58 1.75 -20.91
CA ASP A 157 5.30 2.77 -21.93
C ASP A 157 4.37 2.25 -23.05
N GLU A 158 4.27 0.91 -23.21
CA GLU A 158 3.42 0.23 -24.18
C GLU A 158 2.07 -0.22 -23.62
N GLY A 159 1.85 -0.09 -22.29
CA GLY A 159 0.64 -0.55 -21.61
C GLY A 159 0.92 -1.45 -20.41
N LEU A 160 -0.04 -2.30 -20.05
CA LEU A 160 0.09 -3.24 -18.92
C LEU A 160 0.83 -4.52 -19.34
N ARG A 161 1.91 -4.83 -18.66
CA ARG A 161 2.65 -6.10 -18.80
C ARG A 161 2.38 -7.01 -17.60
N VAL A 162 2.16 -8.29 -17.83
CA VAL A 162 2.01 -9.31 -16.79
C VAL A 162 3.23 -10.24 -16.79
N ALA A 163 3.79 -10.48 -15.61
CA ALA A 163 4.90 -11.43 -15.42
C ALA A 163 4.72 -12.26 -14.16
N SER A 164 5.29 -13.47 -14.13
CA SER A 164 5.43 -14.25 -12.90
C SER A 164 6.59 -13.71 -12.08
N VAL A 165 6.38 -13.58 -10.76
CA VAL A 165 7.36 -12.99 -9.85
C VAL A 165 7.45 -13.79 -8.54
N ASN A 166 8.58 -13.65 -7.85
CA ASN A 166 8.66 -14.04 -6.45
C ASN A 166 7.95 -12.97 -5.60
N VAL A 167 6.78 -13.30 -5.06
CA VAL A 167 5.93 -12.35 -4.32
C VAL A 167 6.64 -11.76 -3.10
N MET A 168 7.58 -12.49 -2.50
CA MET A 168 8.32 -12.01 -1.32
C MET A 168 9.14 -10.75 -1.59
N ASN A 169 9.57 -10.53 -2.83
CA ASN A 169 10.27 -9.30 -3.24
C ASN A 169 9.38 -8.04 -3.13
N TYR A 170 8.07 -8.22 -3.06
CA TYR A 170 7.07 -7.14 -3.05
C TYR A 170 6.26 -7.04 -1.75
N VAL A 171 6.29 -8.07 -0.91
CA VAL A 171 5.55 -8.07 0.36
C VAL A 171 6.44 -8.27 1.59
N GLY A 172 7.73 -8.49 1.39
CA GLY A 172 8.71 -8.68 2.46
C GLY A 172 8.75 -7.51 3.44
N TRP A 173 8.51 -6.29 2.96
CA TRP A 173 8.46 -5.09 3.79
C TRP A 173 7.44 -5.18 4.93
N LYS A 174 6.25 -5.75 4.66
CA LYS A 174 5.19 -6.00 5.67
C LYS A 174 5.62 -7.01 6.74
N GLU A 175 6.54 -7.91 6.41
CA GLU A 175 7.14 -8.88 7.33
C GLU A 175 8.46 -8.37 7.93
N HIS A 176 8.69 -7.05 7.87
CA HIS A 176 9.91 -6.39 8.34
C HIS A 176 11.20 -7.01 7.76
N ARG A 177 11.20 -7.26 6.45
CA ARG A 177 12.33 -7.82 5.71
C ARG A 177 12.65 -7.04 4.45
N PHE A 178 13.93 -6.92 4.16
CA PHE A 178 14.46 -6.55 2.86
C PHE A 178 14.62 -7.79 2.02
N VAL A 179 13.78 -7.96 1.01
CA VAL A 179 13.87 -9.09 0.09
C VAL A 179 14.07 -8.54 -1.32
N TYR A 180 15.25 -8.74 -1.85
CA TYR A 180 15.63 -8.28 -3.18
C TYR A 180 16.20 -9.46 -3.96
N GLU A 181 15.81 -9.58 -5.20
CA GLU A 181 16.33 -10.57 -6.13
C GLU A 181 16.70 -9.88 -7.43
N ASN A 182 17.99 -9.75 -7.69
CA ASN A 182 18.53 -9.10 -8.88
C ASN A 182 17.97 -7.66 -9.10
N LYS A 183 17.75 -6.91 -8.01
CA LYS A 183 17.18 -5.56 -8.03
C LYS A 183 18.28 -4.54 -8.24
N LEU A 184 18.03 -3.49 -9.05
CA LEU A 184 18.97 -2.40 -9.24
C LEU A 184 19.27 -1.70 -7.92
N LEU A 185 20.53 -1.43 -7.65
CA LEU A 185 20.96 -0.78 -6.41
C LEU A 185 20.33 0.61 -6.27
N GLY A 186 20.15 1.34 -7.37
CA GLY A 186 19.43 2.62 -7.36
C GLY A 186 18.02 2.52 -6.75
N GLU A 187 17.26 1.48 -7.12
CA GLU A 187 15.91 1.23 -6.56
C GLU A 187 15.97 0.79 -5.10
N VAL A 188 16.99 0.01 -4.72
CA VAL A 188 17.22 -0.39 -3.32
C VAL A 188 17.50 0.84 -2.45
N LEU A 189 18.34 1.76 -2.93
CA LEU A 189 18.65 3.00 -2.21
C LEU A 189 17.40 3.87 -2.02
N GLU A 190 16.53 3.97 -3.02
CA GLU A 190 15.25 4.68 -2.88
C GLU A 190 14.32 4.03 -1.84
N ASP A 191 14.30 2.69 -1.74
CA ASP A 191 13.57 1.99 -0.68
C ASP A 191 14.15 2.35 0.70
N LEU A 192 15.48 2.32 0.86
CA LEU A 192 16.15 2.67 2.12
C LEU A 192 15.92 4.12 2.52
N GLU A 193 15.97 5.05 1.56
CA GLU A 193 15.64 6.46 1.79
C GLU A 193 14.22 6.62 2.34
N ARG A 194 13.24 5.91 1.77
CA ARG A 194 11.85 5.96 2.25
C ARG A 194 11.70 5.33 3.63
N TRP A 195 12.34 4.19 3.87
CA TRP A 195 12.14 3.41 5.10
C TRP A 195 12.88 3.95 6.33
N TYR A 196 13.99 4.67 6.12
CA TYR A 196 14.79 5.20 7.22
C TYR A 196 14.78 6.72 7.30
N ASP A 197 14.02 7.38 6.40
CA ASP A 197 13.99 8.84 6.29
C ASP A 197 15.39 9.45 6.20
N VAL A 198 16.21 8.89 5.32
CA VAL A 198 17.57 9.33 5.04
C VAL A 198 17.70 9.82 3.60
N GLU A 199 18.74 10.58 3.32
CA GLU A 199 19.17 10.94 1.97
C GLU A 199 20.45 10.19 1.63
N VAL A 200 20.50 9.52 0.49
CA VAL A 200 21.66 8.74 0.03
C VAL A 200 22.34 9.45 -1.12
N PHE A 201 23.59 9.90 -0.87
CA PHE A 201 24.44 10.50 -1.88
C PHE A 201 25.34 9.45 -2.52
N VAL A 202 25.10 9.17 -3.80
CA VAL A 202 25.94 8.26 -4.58
C VAL A 202 27.03 9.07 -5.31
N MET A 203 28.28 8.84 -4.96
CA MET A 203 29.41 9.58 -5.55
C MET A 203 29.72 9.18 -7.00
N HIS A 204 29.32 7.97 -7.40
CA HIS A 204 29.53 7.42 -8.74
C HIS A 204 28.24 6.82 -9.26
N ASP A 205 27.59 7.47 -10.21
CA ASP A 205 26.28 7.06 -10.74
C ASP A 205 26.22 5.63 -11.30
N GLU A 206 27.36 5.12 -11.75
CA GLU A 206 27.50 3.75 -12.26
C GLU A 206 27.09 2.69 -11.23
N ILE A 207 27.26 2.98 -9.93
CA ILE A 207 26.90 2.08 -8.82
C ILE A 207 25.39 1.81 -8.80
N ARG A 208 24.57 2.77 -9.20
CA ARG A 208 23.10 2.61 -9.26
C ARG A 208 22.65 1.48 -10.17
N ASN A 209 23.47 1.14 -11.18
CA ASN A 209 23.21 0.10 -12.15
C ASN A 209 23.66 -1.31 -11.70
N LEU A 210 24.31 -1.41 -10.55
CA LEU A 210 24.64 -2.71 -9.97
C LEU A 210 23.36 -3.41 -9.52
N HIS A 211 23.37 -4.74 -9.52
CA HIS A 211 22.26 -5.54 -9.06
C HIS A 211 22.56 -6.15 -7.69
N LEU A 212 21.56 -6.11 -6.83
CA LEU A 212 21.62 -6.67 -5.48
C LEU A 212 20.63 -7.81 -5.30
N THR A 213 21.10 -8.90 -4.68
CA THR A 213 20.25 -9.95 -4.13
C THR A 213 20.49 -10.04 -2.64
N ALA A 214 19.44 -9.86 -1.84
CA ALA A 214 19.52 -9.86 -0.38
C ALA A 214 18.20 -10.35 0.25
N ASN A 215 18.31 -10.94 1.42
CA ASN A 215 17.16 -11.28 2.26
C ASN A 215 17.56 -11.07 3.72
N LEU A 216 17.31 -9.85 4.21
CA LEU A 216 17.77 -9.35 5.51
C LEU A 216 16.59 -8.88 6.35
N PRO A 217 16.66 -8.97 7.69
CA PRO A 217 15.69 -8.30 8.54
C PRO A 217 15.81 -6.78 8.42
N LYS A 218 14.68 -6.08 8.45
CA LYS A 218 14.61 -4.63 8.55
C LYS A 218 14.76 -4.27 10.04
N TYR A 219 15.77 -3.48 10.38
CA TYR A 219 15.95 -2.97 11.74
C TYR A 219 15.17 -1.67 11.94
N GLU A 220 14.73 -1.39 13.17
CA GLU A 220 13.99 -0.17 13.52
C GLU A 220 14.85 1.09 13.37
N ASN A 221 16.18 0.96 13.49
CA ASN A 221 17.15 2.03 13.26
C ASN A 221 18.46 1.53 12.65
N MET A 222 19.17 2.41 11.93
CA MET A 222 20.45 2.11 11.28
C MET A 222 21.63 2.05 12.26
N ASP A 223 21.44 2.36 13.54
CA ASP A 223 22.49 2.42 14.56
C ASP A 223 22.81 1.05 15.22
N LYS A 224 22.36 -0.06 14.61
CA LYS A 224 22.63 -1.43 15.08
C LYS A 224 23.42 -2.24 14.08
#